data_f0a83c9fc469c630a6276c343af1b563
#
_entry.id   f0a83c9fc469c630a6276c343af1b563
#
_cell.length_a   1.000
_cell.length_b   1.000
_cell.length_c   1.000
_cell.angle_alpha   90.00
_cell.angle_beta   90.00
_cell.angle_gamma   90.00
#
_symmetry.space_group_name_H-M   'P 1'
#
loop_
_entity.id
_entity.type
_entity.pdbx_description
1 polymer ?
#
loop_
_entity_poly.entity_id
_entity_poly.type
_entity_poly.pdbx_seq_one_letter_code
_entity_poly.pdbx_strand_id
1 'polypeptide(L)'
;MFRSAHSSPTKEYPRNGAVMWNRSSGWWIIETIESYNGLRHNSDLLQAFFLQWFTLVAFRGTNNYSKTPVGAVSHVYEPVGGVNDAATYFGLWEARKNFGICSWNSRRTPYFQAVRDPLVRK
;
A
#
# COMPACT_ATOMS: atom_id res chain seq x y z
N MET A 1 -2.92 -6.79 -10.67
CA MET A 1 -2.71 -5.42 -11.14
C MET A 1 -2.03 -4.63 -10.04
N PHE A 2 -1.00 -3.94 -10.39
CA PHE A 2 -0.13 -3.23 -9.47
C PHE A 2 -0.48 -1.77 -9.42
N ARG A 3 -0.39 -1.17 -8.25
CA ARG A 3 -0.47 0.27 -8.14
C ARG A 3 0.60 0.77 -7.17
N SER A 4 1.46 1.60 -7.69
CA SER A 4 2.24 2.51 -6.89
C SER A 4 1.41 3.77 -6.71
N ALA A 5 1.25 4.20 -5.48
CA ALA A 5 0.60 5.45 -5.16
C ALA A 5 1.67 6.48 -4.83
N HIS A 6 1.56 7.63 -5.45
CA HIS A 6 2.42 8.78 -5.19
C HIS A 6 1.63 9.84 -4.43
N SER A 7 2.27 10.51 -3.48
CA SER A 7 1.60 11.57 -2.73
C SER A 7 1.23 12.73 -3.63
N SER A 8 0.00 13.20 -3.46
CA SER A 8 -0.43 14.48 -4.02
C SER A 8 -0.18 15.58 -2.98
N PRO A 9 0.24 16.78 -3.39
CA PRO A 9 0.35 17.92 -2.48
C PRO A 9 -1.00 18.35 -1.88
N THR A 10 -2.10 17.84 -2.38
CA THR A 10 -3.41 17.97 -1.74
C THR A 10 -3.62 16.77 -0.84
N LYS A 11 -3.93 16.97 0.44
CA LYS A 11 -4.22 15.94 1.48
C LYS A 11 -5.20 14.82 1.04
N GLU A 12 -5.39 14.60 -0.24
CA GLU A 12 -6.44 13.77 -0.82
C GLU A 12 -5.99 12.42 -1.35
N TYR A 13 -4.70 12.15 -1.30
CA TYR A 13 -4.21 10.94 -1.94
C TYR A 13 -3.67 9.93 -0.92
N PRO A 14 -4.05 8.64 -1.00
CA PRO A 14 -5.20 8.16 -1.74
C PRO A 14 -6.48 8.32 -0.91
N ARG A 15 -7.18 9.45 -1.10
CA ARG A 15 -8.53 9.59 -0.58
C ARG A 15 -9.52 8.82 -1.43
N ASN A 16 -10.69 8.58 -0.85
CA ASN A 16 -11.84 8.11 -1.59
C ASN A 16 -11.96 8.85 -2.91
N GLY A 17 -11.58 8.20 -3.98
CA GLY A 17 -11.71 8.74 -5.30
C GLY A 17 -10.45 9.24 -5.98
N ALA A 18 -9.34 9.44 -5.29
CA ALA A 18 -8.08 9.83 -5.93
C ALA A 18 -7.50 8.70 -6.79
N VAL A 19 -7.71 7.45 -6.39
CA VAL A 19 -7.42 6.27 -7.20
C VAL A 19 -8.71 5.56 -7.51
N MET A 20 -9.11 5.57 -8.76
CA MET A 20 -10.28 4.84 -9.22
C MET A 20 -9.89 3.43 -9.62
N TRP A 21 -10.54 2.46 -9.00
CA TRP A 21 -10.43 1.06 -9.37
C TRP A 21 -11.66 0.66 -10.17
N ASN A 22 -11.49 0.50 -11.46
CA ASN A 22 -12.60 0.22 -12.39
C ASN A 22 -12.93 -1.28 -12.53
N ARG A 23 -12.24 -2.13 -11.78
CA ARG A 23 -12.47 -3.57 -11.81
C ARG A 23 -12.69 -4.11 -10.40
N SER A 24 -13.55 -5.11 -10.29
CA SER A 24 -13.90 -5.80 -9.04
C SER A 24 -12.86 -6.84 -8.62
N SER A 25 -11.58 -6.47 -8.54
CA SER A 25 -10.58 -7.39 -8.00
C SER A 25 -10.23 -6.98 -6.58
N GLY A 26 -10.67 -7.76 -5.61
CA GLY A 26 -10.22 -7.64 -4.22
C GLY A 26 -8.83 -8.22 -3.94
N TRP A 27 -8.12 -8.68 -4.97
CA TRP A 27 -6.83 -9.37 -4.84
C TRP A 27 -5.68 -8.53 -5.41
N TRP A 28 -5.46 -7.37 -4.84
CA TRP A 28 -4.37 -6.48 -5.21
C TRP A 28 -3.61 -6.00 -3.99
N ILE A 29 -2.37 -5.66 -4.20
CA ILE A 29 -1.48 -5.11 -3.18
C ILE A 29 -1.04 -3.70 -3.59
N ILE A 30 -0.68 -2.89 -2.60
CA ILE A 30 -0.26 -1.51 -2.81
C ILE A 30 1.11 -1.26 -2.18
N GLU A 31 1.89 -0.42 -2.82
CA GLU A 31 3.05 0.22 -2.21
C GLU A 31 3.01 1.72 -2.48
N THR A 32 3.72 2.49 -1.68
CA THR A 32 3.91 3.92 -1.87
C THR A 32 5.37 4.27 -1.94
N ILE A 33 5.68 5.28 -2.75
CA ILE A 33 7.00 5.88 -2.84
C ILE A 33 7.01 7.11 -1.92
N GLU A 34 6.85 6.88 -0.62
CA GLU A 34 6.70 7.93 0.37
C GLU A 34 7.40 7.56 1.67
N SER A 35 7.88 8.57 2.38
CA SER A 35 8.33 8.46 3.76
C SER A 35 7.17 8.70 4.73
N TYR A 36 7.29 8.24 5.96
CA TYR A 36 6.39 8.50 7.09
C TYR A 36 4.92 8.10 6.93
N ASN A 37 4.49 7.64 5.80
CA ASN A 37 3.10 7.29 5.55
C ASN A 37 2.60 6.06 6.32
N GLY A 38 3.52 5.29 6.88
CA GLY A 38 3.25 4.19 7.81
C GLY A 38 3.12 4.61 9.27
N LEU A 39 3.39 5.86 9.63
CA LEU A 39 3.26 6.35 10.99
C LEU A 39 1.81 6.40 11.44
N ARG A 40 1.56 5.83 12.62
CA ARG A 40 0.22 5.69 13.18
C ARG A 40 -0.50 7.00 13.48
N HIS A 41 0.26 8.04 13.76
CA HIS A 41 -0.26 9.36 14.20
C HIS A 41 0.11 10.48 13.23
N ASN A 42 0.28 10.15 11.98
CA ASN A 42 0.70 11.11 10.98
C ASN A 42 -0.49 11.88 10.39
N SER A 43 -1.19 12.65 11.23
CA SER A 43 -2.35 13.44 10.80
C SER A 43 -1.97 14.71 10.04
N ASP A 44 -0.74 15.18 10.17
CA ASP A 44 -0.32 16.51 9.73
C ASP A 44 0.53 16.53 8.47
N LEU A 45 0.94 15.37 7.97
CA LEU A 45 1.72 15.30 6.74
C LEU A 45 0.81 15.27 5.52
N LEU A 46 1.29 15.89 4.47
CA LEU A 46 0.66 15.92 3.14
C LEU A 46 0.63 14.53 2.46
N GLN A 47 1.19 13.54 3.13
CA GLN A 47 1.34 12.19 2.61
C GLN A 47 0.09 11.35 2.89
N ALA A 48 -0.11 10.37 2.04
CA ALA A 48 -1.18 9.40 2.20
C ALA A 48 -0.97 8.54 3.47
N PHE A 49 -1.96 8.53 4.32
CA PHE A 49 -1.91 7.74 5.55
C PHE A 49 -2.37 6.31 5.27
N PHE A 50 -1.51 5.32 5.55
CA PHE A 50 -1.75 3.93 5.16
C PHE A 50 -3.05 3.33 5.69
N LEU A 51 -3.54 3.77 6.87
CA LEU A 51 -4.82 3.29 7.41
C LEU A 51 -6.01 3.65 6.51
N GLN A 52 -5.92 4.72 5.74
CA GLN A 52 -6.99 5.12 4.82
C GLN A 52 -7.18 4.11 3.68
N TRP A 53 -6.16 3.32 3.36
CA TRP A 53 -6.25 2.30 2.31
C TRP A 53 -7.12 1.10 2.71
N PHE A 54 -7.34 0.92 4.00
CA PHE A 54 -8.09 -0.19 4.57
C PHE A 54 -9.46 0.21 5.11
N THR A 55 -9.95 1.40 4.78
CA THR A 55 -11.28 1.82 5.17
C THR A 55 -12.39 1.18 4.31
N LEU A 56 -13.59 1.14 4.85
CA LEU A 56 -14.78 0.61 4.18
C LEU A 56 -14.99 1.13 2.76
N VAL A 57 -14.66 2.41 2.56
CA VAL A 57 -14.91 3.14 1.32
C VAL A 57 -13.63 3.51 0.57
N ALA A 58 -12.50 2.90 0.95
CA ALA A 58 -11.22 3.16 0.28
C ALA A 58 -11.34 2.95 -1.23
N PHE A 59 -10.66 3.80 -1.99
CA PHE A 59 -10.60 3.72 -3.46
C PHE A 59 -11.98 3.71 -4.14
N ARG A 60 -12.92 4.47 -3.59
CA ARG A 60 -14.34 4.50 -4.02
C ARG A 60 -15.02 3.11 -3.97
N GLY A 61 -14.66 2.32 -2.99
CA GLY A 61 -15.39 1.10 -2.68
C GLY A 61 -16.77 1.38 -2.11
N THR A 62 -17.57 0.35 -2.03
CA THR A 62 -18.82 0.35 -1.28
C THR A 62 -18.54 0.04 0.19
N ASN A 63 -19.56 0.08 1.04
CA ASN A 63 -19.44 -0.14 2.50
C ASN A 63 -19.05 -1.58 2.91
N ASN A 64 -18.45 -2.35 2.04
CA ASN A 64 -18.07 -3.74 2.28
C ASN A 64 -16.59 -4.03 2.02
N TYR A 65 -15.73 -3.00 2.02
CA TYR A 65 -14.30 -3.14 1.71
C TYR A 65 -14.00 -3.66 0.29
N SER A 66 -14.93 -3.54 -0.63
CA SER A 66 -14.86 -4.17 -1.95
C SER A 66 -13.65 -3.75 -2.79
N LYS A 67 -13.03 -2.63 -2.47
CA LYS A 67 -11.87 -2.11 -3.21
C LYS A 67 -10.62 -1.91 -2.36
N THR A 68 -10.61 -2.38 -1.12
CA THR A 68 -9.41 -2.33 -0.29
C THR A 68 -8.33 -3.28 -0.81
N PRO A 69 -7.03 -2.92 -0.70
CA PRO A 69 -5.97 -3.85 -1.02
C PRO A 69 -5.95 -5.02 -0.03
N VAL A 70 -5.48 -6.16 -0.47
CA VAL A 70 -5.25 -7.31 0.41
C VAL A 70 -3.95 -7.22 1.17
N GLY A 71 -3.10 -6.26 0.86
CA GLY A 71 -1.87 -5.99 1.57
C GLY A 71 -1.23 -4.69 1.11
N ALA A 72 -0.47 -4.07 2.00
CA ALA A 72 0.23 -2.83 1.73
C ALA A 72 1.62 -2.80 2.35
N VAL A 73 2.54 -2.14 1.68
CA VAL A 73 3.83 -1.75 2.25
C VAL A 73 3.93 -0.23 2.33
N SER A 74 4.54 0.24 3.39
CA SER A 74 4.71 1.65 3.71
C SER A 74 5.99 1.85 4.51
N HIS A 75 6.33 3.10 4.82
CA HIS A 75 7.53 3.43 5.58
C HIS A 75 7.18 4.26 6.81
N VAL A 76 7.75 3.90 7.96
CA VAL A 76 7.52 4.59 9.24
C VAL A 76 8.52 5.71 9.51
N TYR A 77 9.51 5.84 8.62
CA TYR A 77 10.53 6.89 8.68
C TYR A 77 11.01 7.21 7.27
N GLU A 78 11.99 8.11 7.15
CA GLU A 78 12.64 8.39 5.87
C GLU A 78 13.31 7.12 5.35
N PRO A 79 12.97 6.62 4.14
CA PRO A 79 13.51 5.37 3.63
C PRO A 79 14.93 5.58 3.08
N VAL A 80 15.86 5.86 3.95
CA VAL A 80 17.28 5.96 3.61
C VAL A 80 17.77 4.65 3.02
N GLY A 81 18.35 4.69 1.83
CA GLY A 81 18.73 3.50 1.07
C GLY A 81 17.68 3.05 0.03
N GLY A 82 16.55 3.72 -0.01
CA GLY A 82 15.51 3.53 -1.01
C GLY A 82 14.21 2.97 -0.46
N VAL A 83 13.17 3.26 -1.18
CA VAL A 83 11.86 2.65 -0.96
C VAL A 83 11.89 1.17 -1.30
N ASN A 84 10.79 0.50 -1.02
CA ASN A 84 10.61 -0.90 -1.35
C ASN A 84 10.92 -1.21 -2.83
N ASP A 85 11.43 -2.40 -3.13
CA ASP A 85 11.68 -2.83 -4.51
C ASP A 85 10.38 -3.27 -5.17
N ALA A 86 9.80 -2.39 -5.96
CA ALA A 86 8.53 -2.62 -6.65
C ALA A 86 8.57 -3.85 -7.58
N ALA A 87 9.66 -4.05 -8.31
CA ALA A 87 9.79 -5.17 -9.23
C ALA A 87 9.75 -6.51 -8.49
N THR A 88 10.48 -6.62 -7.40
CA THR A 88 10.45 -7.80 -6.52
C THR A 88 9.09 -7.97 -5.86
N TYR A 89 8.53 -6.90 -5.30
CA TYR A 89 7.26 -6.93 -4.57
C TYR A 89 6.11 -7.45 -5.45
N PHE A 90 5.91 -6.80 -6.57
CA PHE A 90 4.83 -7.17 -7.48
C PHE A 90 5.15 -8.42 -8.31
N GLY A 91 6.40 -8.65 -8.67
CA GLY A 91 6.81 -9.84 -9.40
C GLY A 91 6.56 -11.12 -8.60
N LEU A 92 6.88 -11.13 -7.32
CA LEU A 92 6.60 -12.27 -6.44
C LEU A 92 5.09 -12.47 -6.23
N TRP A 93 4.31 -11.38 -6.15
CA TRP A 93 2.86 -11.46 -6.07
C TRP A 93 2.24 -12.09 -7.33
N GLU A 94 2.69 -11.70 -8.51
CA GLU A 94 2.26 -12.32 -9.77
C GLU A 94 2.69 -13.78 -9.88
N ALA A 95 3.83 -14.14 -9.32
CA ALA A 95 4.28 -15.52 -9.20
C ALA A 95 3.54 -16.30 -8.09
N ARG A 96 2.43 -15.76 -7.56
CA ARG A 96 1.57 -16.38 -6.54
C ARG A 96 2.27 -16.69 -5.22
N LYS A 97 3.31 -15.95 -4.88
CA LYS A 97 3.89 -16.03 -3.53
C LYS A 97 2.97 -15.34 -2.54
N ASN A 98 3.03 -15.75 -1.28
CA ASN A 98 2.24 -15.07 -0.25
C ASN A 98 2.75 -13.66 0.03
N PHE A 99 1.90 -12.83 0.62
CA PHE A 99 2.19 -11.43 0.91
C PHE A 99 3.45 -11.25 1.78
N GLY A 100 3.64 -12.12 2.76
CA GLY A 100 4.82 -12.07 3.62
C GLY A 100 6.13 -12.24 2.83
N ILE A 101 6.18 -13.19 1.89
CA ILE A 101 7.34 -13.37 1.00
C ILE A 101 7.52 -12.16 0.10
N CYS A 102 6.45 -11.64 -0.51
CA CYS A 102 6.52 -10.47 -1.39
C CYS A 102 7.07 -9.25 -0.65
N SER A 103 6.49 -8.94 0.49
CA SER A 103 6.86 -7.77 1.27
C SER A 103 8.26 -7.88 1.87
N TRP A 104 8.61 -9.03 2.44
CA TRP A 104 9.91 -9.20 3.09
C TRP A 104 11.08 -9.15 2.11
N ASN A 105 10.97 -9.81 0.97
CA ASN A 105 12.06 -9.87 -0.01
C ASN A 105 12.24 -8.55 -0.79
N SER A 106 11.21 -7.73 -0.87
CA SER A 106 11.28 -6.42 -1.52
C SER A 106 11.82 -5.31 -0.62
N ARG A 107 12.00 -5.57 0.66
CA ARG A 107 12.46 -4.59 1.65
C ARG A 107 13.88 -4.10 1.37
N ARG A 108 14.06 -2.78 1.39
CA ARG A 108 15.38 -2.13 1.24
C ARG A 108 15.81 -1.30 2.45
N THR A 109 14.93 -1.10 3.42
CA THR A 109 15.19 -0.29 4.61
C THR A 109 14.62 -0.95 5.86
N PRO A 110 15.21 -0.74 7.05
CA PRO A 110 14.61 -1.19 8.31
C PRO A 110 13.32 -0.44 8.69
N TYR A 111 13.07 0.72 8.08
CA TYR A 111 11.88 1.55 8.34
C TYR A 111 10.64 1.09 7.54
N PHE A 112 10.73 -0.05 6.94
CA PHE A 112 9.67 -0.71 6.21
C PHE A 112 8.58 -1.25 7.14
N GLN A 113 7.36 -1.12 6.71
CA GLN A 113 6.18 -1.70 7.36
C GLN A 113 5.34 -2.46 6.34
N ALA A 114 4.93 -3.66 6.69
CA ALA A 114 3.97 -4.44 5.92
C ALA A 114 2.70 -4.64 6.75
N VAL A 115 1.56 -4.44 6.14
CA VAL A 115 0.26 -4.52 6.82
C VAL A 115 -0.63 -5.48 6.07
N ARG A 116 -0.98 -6.56 6.70
CA ARG A 116 -1.97 -7.59 6.35
C ARG A 116 -1.55 -8.98 6.82
N ASP A 117 -2.40 -9.95 6.61
CA ASP A 117 -2.09 -11.37 6.84
C ASP A 117 -0.94 -11.80 5.91
N PRO A 118 0.19 -12.26 6.45
CA PRO A 118 1.35 -12.66 5.65
C PRO A 118 1.09 -13.86 4.75
N LEU A 119 0.09 -14.66 5.03
CA LEU A 119 -0.20 -15.90 4.30
C LEU A 119 -1.13 -15.68 3.10
N VAL A 120 -1.74 -14.51 2.98
CA VAL A 120 -2.59 -14.20 1.82
C VAL A 120 -1.78 -14.26 0.52
N ARG A 121 -2.35 -14.84 -0.51
CA ARG A 121 -1.76 -14.96 -1.85
C ARG A 121 -2.80 -14.72 -2.94
N LYS A 122 -2.31 -14.37 -4.12
CA LYS A 122 -3.14 -14.20 -5.32
C LYS A 122 -3.73 -15.53 -5.80
#